data_1f9026e6af18aae2f633c08563197a97
#
_entry.id   1f9026e6af18aae2f633c08563197a97
#
_cell.length_a   1.000
_cell.length_b   1.000
_cell.length_c   1.000
_cell.angle_alpha   90.00
_cell.angle_beta   90.00
_cell.angle_gamma   90.00
#
_symmetry.space_group_name_H-M   'P 1'
#
loop_
_entity.id
_entity.type
_entity.pdbx_description
1 polymer ?
#
loop_
_entity_poly.entity_id
_entity_poly.type
_entity_poly.pdbx_seq_one_letter_code
_entity_poly.pdbx_strand_id
1 'polypeptide(L)'
;MALPASLSTVTVAGTYVDLLGNPVRGSITFEPQTILKEKTLNVHIMPVSIVKTLDATGSFTITLPVTSDTDVTPQPFVYTVVENFTSGRTFQIALPLSVAGTTQNLADLLTALSETDASAYITTDQYQALLTRYNDASGIQEIVVNAATYEGNASAYATEASKAASAVANFTTNQLMMMGV
;
A
#
# COMPACT_ATOMS: atom_id res chain seq x y z
N MET A 1 -34.70 1.35 -9.76
CA MET A 1 -34.44 2.20 -8.57
C MET A 1 -33.15 2.96 -8.88
N ALA A 2 -33.11 4.25 -8.68
CA ALA A 2 -31.90 5.05 -8.90
C ALA A 2 -31.02 5.01 -7.63
N LEU A 3 -29.74 5.27 -7.78
CA LEU A 3 -28.82 5.48 -6.65
C LEU A 3 -29.31 6.69 -5.82
N PRO A 4 -29.04 6.71 -4.50
CA PRO A 4 -29.32 7.90 -3.67
C PRO A 4 -28.69 9.15 -4.28
N ALA A 5 -29.46 10.25 -4.34
CA ALA A 5 -28.99 11.51 -4.93
C ALA A 5 -27.86 12.18 -4.12
N SER A 6 -27.67 11.77 -2.87
CA SER A 6 -26.57 12.19 -1.99
C SER A 6 -25.21 11.64 -2.41
N LEU A 7 -25.18 10.56 -3.18
CA LEU A 7 -23.93 9.92 -3.59
C LEU A 7 -23.28 10.68 -4.75
N SER A 8 -22.02 11.03 -4.56
CA SER A 8 -21.18 11.50 -5.65
C SER A 8 -20.88 10.37 -6.61
N THR A 9 -21.03 10.61 -7.91
CA THR A 9 -20.84 9.60 -8.95
C THR A 9 -19.81 10.05 -9.98
N VAL A 10 -19.23 9.09 -10.67
CA VAL A 10 -18.30 9.28 -11.79
C VAL A 10 -18.73 8.38 -12.94
N THR A 11 -18.57 8.86 -14.17
CA THR A 11 -18.80 8.05 -15.37
C THR A 11 -17.48 7.38 -15.76
N VAL A 12 -17.44 6.05 -15.82
CA VAL A 12 -16.31 5.28 -16.32
C VAL A 12 -16.62 4.82 -17.73
N ALA A 13 -15.73 5.10 -18.67
CA ALA A 13 -15.83 4.70 -20.05
C ALA A 13 -14.58 3.97 -20.51
N GLY A 14 -14.67 3.18 -21.57
CA GLY A 14 -13.50 2.52 -22.17
C GLY A 14 -13.85 1.91 -23.51
N THR A 15 -12.81 1.64 -24.29
CA THR A 15 -12.93 1.00 -25.62
C THR A 15 -11.85 -0.07 -25.74
N TYR A 16 -12.22 -1.24 -26.21
CA TYR A 16 -11.34 -2.40 -26.39
C TYR A 16 -11.28 -2.79 -27.86
N VAL A 17 -10.07 -2.82 -28.37
CA VAL A 17 -9.75 -3.26 -29.73
C VAL A 17 -8.61 -4.27 -29.69
N ASP A 18 -8.54 -5.14 -30.69
CA ASP A 18 -7.40 -6.01 -30.89
C ASP A 18 -6.22 -5.27 -31.54
N LEU A 19 -5.10 -5.95 -31.76
CA LEU A 19 -3.91 -5.37 -32.37
C LEU A 19 -4.11 -4.94 -33.85
N LEU A 20 -5.21 -5.36 -34.46
CA LEU A 20 -5.59 -4.98 -35.83
C LEU A 20 -6.61 -3.83 -35.85
N GLY A 21 -7.02 -3.37 -34.64
CA GLY A 21 -8.04 -2.32 -34.50
C GLY A 21 -9.49 -2.81 -34.57
N ASN A 22 -9.73 -4.14 -34.56
CA ASN A 22 -11.09 -4.66 -34.54
C ASN A 22 -11.71 -4.58 -33.14
N PRO A 23 -13.03 -4.24 -33.04
CA PRO A 23 -13.69 -4.17 -31.74
C PRO A 23 -13.73 -5.53 -31.01
N VAL A 24 -13.32 -5.54 -29.74
CA VAL A 24 -13.45 -6.71 -28.87
C VAL A 24 -14.92 -6.90 -28.47
N ARG A 25 -15.37 -8.15 -28.40
CA ARG A 25 -16.69 -8.54 -27.91
C ARG A 25 -16.58 -9.16 -26.52
N GLY A 26 -17.55 -8.87 -25.68
CA GLY A 26 -17.61 -9.39 -24.33
C GLY A 26 -18.31 -8.45 -23.38
N SER A 27 -17.98 -8.56 -22.09
CA SER A 27 -18.55 -7.71 -21.07
C SER A 27 -17.51 -7.37 -20.00
N ILE A 28 -17.79 -6.33 -19.24
CA ILE A 28 -17.00 -5.93 -18.07
C ILE A 28 -17.92 -5.95 -16.88
N THR A 29 -17.45 -6.53 -15.80
CA THR A 29 -18.14 -6.60 -14.52
C THR A 29 -17.48 -5.68 -13.52
N PHE A 30 -18.27 -4.88 -12.82
CA PHE A 30 -17.83 -4.03 -11.71
C PHE A 30 -18.52 -4.49 -10.42
N GLU A 31 -17.76 -4.73 -9.39
CA GLU A 31 -18.27 -5.20 -8.09
C GLU A 31 -17.58 -4.45 -6.95
N PRO A 32 -18.32 -3.76 -6.06
CA PRO A 32 -17.73 -3.20 -4.85
C PRO A 32 -17.37 -4.36 -3.91
N GLN A 33 -16.21 -4.30 -3.28
CA GLN A 33 -15.69 -5.39 -2.42
C GLN A 33 -16.45 -5.58 -1.11
N THR A 34 -17.31 -4.64 -0.72
CA THR A 34 -17.98 -4.65 0.58
C THR A 34 -19.36 -4.05 0.50
N ILE A 35 -20.20 -4.38 1.49
CA ILE A 35 -21.47 -3.70 1.69
C ILE A 35 -21.18 -2.25 2.07
N LEU A 36 -21.79 -1.33 1.36
CA LEU A 36 -21.68 0.09 1.64
C LEU A 36 -22.92 0.57 2.40
N LYS A 37 -22.72 1.50 3.31
CA LYS A 37 -23.80 2.22 3.99
C LYS A 37 -23.74 3.68 3.59
N GLU A 38 -24.81 4.18 3.01
CA GLU A 38 -25.01 5.61 2.81
C GLU A 38 -25.53 6.21 4.11
N LYS A 39 -24.87 7.28 4.60
CA LYS A 39 -25.07 7.81 5.95
C LYS A 39 -26.31 8.72 6.06
N THR A 40 -26.58 9.52 5.04
CA THR A 40 -27.65 10.54 5.06
C THR A 40 -29.03 9.91 5.05
N LEU A 41 -29.28 8.93 4.20
CA LEU A 41 -30.55 8.20 4.11
C LEU A 41 -30.57 6.90 4.92
N ASN A 42 -29.42 6.53 5.53
CA ASN A 42 -29.24 5.30 6.29
C ASN A 42 -29.58 4.02 5.47
N VAL A 43 -29.16 3.99 4.20
CA VAL A 43 -29.43 2.89 3.26
C VAL A 43 -28.19 2.01 3.10
N HIS A 44 -28.41 0.69 3.07
CA HIS A 44 -27.36 -0.28 2.72
C HIS A 44 -27.35 -0.49 1.20
N ILE A 45 -26.17 -0.36 0.60
CA ILE A 45 -25.92 -0.66 -0.80
C ILE A 45 -25.19 -2.00 -0.85
N MET A 46 -25.86 -2.98 -1.41
CA MET A 46 -25.30 -4.35 -1.51
C MET A 46 -24.23 -4.43 -2.59
N PRO A 47 -23.18 -5.22 -2.39
CA PRO A 47 -22.10 -5.43 -3.38
C PRO A 47 -22.58 -6.34 -4.51
N VAL A 48 -23.50 -5.84 -5.32
CA VAL A 48 -24.02 -6.56 -6.48
C VAL A 48 -23.18 -6.20 -7.70
N SER A 49 -22.72 -7.24 -8.41
CA SER A 49 -21.98 -7.07 -9.65
C SER A 49 -22.82 -6.38 -10.72
N ILE A 50 -22.28 -5.33 -11.32
CA ILE A 50 -22.88 -4.64 -12.47
C ILE A 50 -22.13 -5.08 -13.72
N VAL A 51 -22.85 -5.72 -14.66
CA VAL A 51 -22.28 -6.18 -15.92
C VAL A 51 -22.61 -5.20 -17.03
N LYS A 52 -21.60 -4.77 -17.79
CA LYS A 52 -21.72 -3.95 -19.00
C LYS A 52 -21.19 -4.71 -20.20
N THR A 53 -22.08 -4.97 -21.17
CA THR A 53 -21.69 -5.54 -22.46
C THR A 53 -21.04 -4.47 -23.32
N LEU A 54 -19.94 -4.83 -24.01
CA LEU A 54 -19.30 -3.98 -24.99
C LEU A 54 -20.21 -3.84 -26.21
N ASP A 55 -20.33 -2.62 -26.72
CA ASP A 55 -21.13 -2.32 -27.91
C ASP A 55 -20.46 -2.78 -29.23
N ALA A 56 -21.03 -2.38 -30.36
CA ALA A 56 -20.52 -2.75 -31.69
C ALA A 56 -19.11 -2.18 -31.97
N THR A 57 -18.73 -1.13 -31.28
CA THR A 57 -17.40 -0.48 -31.37
C THR A 57 -16.40 -0.96 -30.33
N GLY A 58 -16.79 -1.94 -29.48
CA GLY A 58 -15.99 -2.41 -28.37
C GLY A 58 -16.00 -1.46 -27.16
N SER A 59 -16.96 -0.54 -27.11
CA SER A 59 -17.01 0.51 -26.08
C SER A 59 -18.07 0.21 -25.01
N PHE A 60 -17.88 0.80 -23.84
CA PHE A 60 -18.84 0.80 -22.74
C PHE A 60 -18.82 2.13 -21.99
N THR A 61 -19.90 2.39 -21.29
CA THR A 61 -20.02 3.50 -20.34
C THR A 61 -20.86 3.07 -19.16
N ILE A 62 -20.43 3.42 -17.95
CA ILE A 62 -21.12 3.13 -16.69
C ILE A 62 -20.95 4.28 -15.70
N THR A 63 -22.00 4.59 -14.95
CA THR A 63 -21.92 5.54 -13.82
C THR A 63 -21.83 4.78 -12.53
N LEU A 64 -20.80 5.07 -11.73
CA LEU A 64 -20.49 4.41 -10.45
C LEU A 64 -20.36 5.45 -9.33
N PRO A 65 -20.73 5.11 -8.08
CA PRO A 65 -20.34 5.90 -6.92
C PRO A 65 -18.83 6.04 -6.80
N VAL A 66 -18.35 7.21 -6.36
CA VAL A 66 -16.94 7.40 -6.03
C VAL A 66 -16.57 6.63 -4.76
N THR A 67 -15.32 6.18 -4.67
CA THR A 67 -14.88 5.25 -3.61
C THR A 67 -14.46 5.93 -2.31
N SER A 68 -14.29 7.25 -2.33
CA SER A 68 -13.90 8.06 -1.17
C SER A 68 -14.95 9.11 -0.80
N ASP A 69 -16.23 8.86 -1.12
CA ASP A 69 -17.33 9.72 -0.70
C ASP A 69 -17.49 9.70 0.81
N THR A 70 -17.54 10.89 1.42
CA THR A 70 -17.68 11.04 2.88
C THR A 70 -19.03 10.55 3.40
N ASP A 71 -20.05 10.49 2.54
CA ASP A 71 -21.39 10.00 2.89
C ASP A 71 -21.50 8.47 2.85
N VAL A 72 -20.44 7.77 2.48
CA VAL A 72 -20.38 6.29 2.42
C VAL A 72 -19.49 5.72 3.53
N THR A 73 -19.83 4.55 4.02
CA THR A 73 -19.02 3.75 4.97
C THR A 73 -19.10 2.28 4.58
N PRO A 74 -17.99 1.51 4.57
CA PRO A 74 -16.60 1.95 4.80
C PRO A 74 -16.05 2.80 3.65
N GLN A 75 -15.06 3.64 3.94
CA GLN A 75 -14.30 4.39 2.95
C GLN A 75 -12.82 4.46 3.36
N PRO A 76 -11.88 4.48 2.40
CA PRO A 76 -12.15 4.23 0.98
C PRO A 76 -12.51 2.75 0.73
N PHE A 77 -13.26 2.49 -0.34
CA PHE A 77 -13.46 1.15 -0.86
C PHE A 77 -12.90 1.06 -2.30
N VAL A 78 -12.94 -0.11 -2.90
CA VAL A 78 -12.51 -0.31 -4.28
C VAL A 78 -13.52 -1.16 -5.05
N TYR A 79 -13.51 -1.04 -6.36
CA TYR A 79 -14.24 -1.94 -7.25
C TYR A 79 -13.29 -3.01 -7.76
N THR A 80 -13.71 -4.28 -7.70
CA THR A 80 -13.12 -5.34 -8.50
C THR A 80 -13.71 -5.25 -9.90
N VAL A 81 -12.86 -5.16 -10.90
CA VAL A 81 -13.22 -5.14 -12.32
C VAL A 81 -12.79 -6.44 -12.95
N VAL A 82 -13.71 -7.11 -13.65
CA VAL A 82 -13.44 -8.35 -14.38
C VAL A 82 -13.75 -8.13 -15.85
N GLU A 83 -12.76 -8.32 -16.69
CA GLU A 83 -12.86 -8.28 -18.14
C GLU A 83 -13.28 -9.68 -18.66
N ASN A 84 -14.53 -9.85 -19.06
CA ASN A 84 -15.09 -11.14 -19.49
C ASN A 84 -14.98 -11.30 -21.02
N PHE A 85 -13.75 -11.41 -21.51
CA PHE A 85 -13.42 -11.70 -22.91
C PHE A 85 -12.07 -12.42 -23.01
N THR A 86 -11.68 -12.86 -24.21
CA THR A 86 -10.41 -13.56 -24.41
C THR A 86 -9.23 -12.70 -23.94
N SER A 87 -8.39 -13.25 -23.08
CA SER A 87 -7.27 -12.54 -22.43
C SER A 87 -7.68 -11.39 -21.50
N GLY A 88 -8.93 -11.39 -21.04
CA GLY A 88 -9.40 -10.43 -20.04
C GLY A 88 -8.70 -10.60 -18.69
N ARG A 89 -8.64 -9.52 -17.93
CA ARG A 89 -7.95 -9.42 -16.64
C ARG A 89 -8.94 -9.20 -15.51
N THR A 90 -8.47 -9.46 -14.29
CA THR A 90 -9.15 -9.04 -13.06
C THR A 90 -8.23 -8.08 -12.33
N PHE A 91 -8.75 -6.92 -11.97
CA PHE A 91 -8.00 -5.86 -11.30
C PHE A 91 -8.93 -5.02 -10.41
N GLN A 92 -8.36 -4.13 -9.63
CA GLN A 92 -9.12 -3.22 -8.78
C GLN A 92 -8.97 -1.79 -9.26
N ILE A 93 -10.01 -0.99 -9.08
CA ILE A 93 -9.98 0.45 -9.34
C ILE A 93 -10.49 1.23 -8.13
N ALA A 94 -9.89 2.39 -7.88
CA ALA A 94 -10.38 3.40 -6.97
C ALA A 94 -10.88 4.61 -7.77
N LEU A 95 -11.99 5.18 -7.33
CA LEU A 95 -12.62 6.35 -7.93
C LEU A 95 -12.69 7.46 -6.88
N PRO A 96 -11.64 8.27 -6.72
CA PRO A 96 -11.58 9.28 -5.66
C PRO A 96 -12.63 10.38 -5.87
N LEU A 97 -13.02 11.06 -4.81
CA LEU A 97 -14.00 12.14 -4.85
C LEU A 97 -13.59 13.28 -5.81
N SER A 98 -12.29 13.47 -6.03
CA SER A 98 -11.78 14.50 -6.96
C SER A 98 -12.22 14.32 -8.41
N VAL A 99 -12.64 13.11 -8.81
CA VAL A 99 -13.13 12.82 -10.16
C VAL A 99 -14.66 12.79 -10.24
N ALA A 100 -15.36 13.14 -9.15
CA ALA A 100 -16.82 13.18 -9.14
C ALA A 100 -17.39 14.12 -10.23
N GLY A 101 -18.46 13.68 -10.88
CA GLY A 101 -19.12 14.44 -11.94
C GLY A 101 -18.38 14.47 -13.29
N THR A 102 -17.23 13.79 -13.40
CA THR A 102 -16.44 13.70 -14.64
C THR A 102 -16.62 12.36 -15.34
N THR A 103 -16.07 12.26 -16.55
CA THR A 103 -15.89 10.97 -17.25
C THR A 103 -14.42 10.58 -17.19
N GLN A 104 -14.16 9.37 -16.71
CA GLN A 104 -12.81 8.79 -16.61
C GLN A 104 -12.67 7.64 -17.60
N ASN A 105 -11.53 7.56 -18.27
CA ASN A 105 -11.22 6.40 -19.10
C ASN A 105 -10.68 5.28 -18.21
N LEU A 106 -11.20 4.06 -18.37
CA LEU A 106 -10.75 2.90 -17.59
C LEU A 106 -9.25 2.61 -17.79
N ALA A 107 -8.73 2.87 -18.99
CA ALA A 107 -7.30 2.70 -19.27
C ALA A 107 -6.42 3.64 -18.40
N ASP A 108 -6.86 4.87 -18.17
CA ASP A 108 -6.14 5.85 -17.33
C ASP A 108 -6.21 5.46 -15.86
N LEU A 109 -7.34 4.89 -15.43
CA LEU A 109 -7.48 4.35 -14.07
C LEU A 109 -6.57 3.15 -13.84
N LEU A 110 -6.36 2.30 -14.85
CA LEU A 110 -5.41 1.19 -14.80
C LEU A 110 -3.96 1.67 -14.68
N THR A 111 -3.61 2.72 -15.40
CA THR A 111 -2.27 3.32 -15.34
C THR A 111 -2.01 3.92 -13.95
N ALA A 112 -2.99 4.61 -13.39
CA ALA A 112 -2.91 5.14 -12.03
C ALA A 112 -2.78 4.04 -10.96
N LEU A 113 -3.40 2.87 -11.16
CA LEU A 113 -3.26 1.71 -10.28
C LEU A 113 -2.02 0.88 -10.58
N SER A 114 -1.57 0.83 -11.84
CA SER A 114 -0.30 0.21 -12.21
C SER A 114 0.88 1.02 -11.65
N GLU A 115 0.76 2.32 -11.55
CA GLU A 115 1.70 3.18 -10.81
C GLU A 115 1.53 3.00 -9.29
N THR A 116 0.34 2.63 -8.81
CA THR A 116 0.04 2.35 -7.40
C THR A 116 0.24 0.86 -7.07
N ASP A 117 0.16 -0.07 -8.02
CA ASP A 117 0.56 -1.47 -7.88
C ASP A 117 2.08 -1.66 -8.16
N ALA A 118 2.72 -0.73 -8.84
CA ALA A 118 4.16 -0.50 -8.63
C ALA A 118 4.42 -0.07 -7.17
N SER A 119 3.42 0.28 -6.39
CA SER A 119 3.43 0.50 -4.94
C SER A 119 3.17 -0.76 -4.10
N ALA A 120 2.93 -1.92 -4.66
CA ALA A 120 3.45 -3.18 -4.10
C ALA A 120 5.01 -3.17 -4.11
N TYR A 121 5.59 -2.34 -4.95
CA TYR A 121 6.92 -1.78 -4.87
C TYR A 121 6.73 -0.34 -4.38
N ILE A 122 6.87 -0.11 -3.08
CA ILE A 122 6.96 1.18 -2.40
C ILE A 122 7.53 2.22 -3.37
N THR A 123 6.76 3.25 -3.78
CA THR A 123 7.30 4.32 -4.62
C THR A 123 8.51 4.94 -3.92
N THR A 124 9.43 5.53 -4.68
CA THR A 124 10.59 6.20 -4.08
C THR A 124 10.18 7.18 -3.00
N ASP A 125 9.07 7.90 -3.18
CA ASP A 125 8.55 8.85 -2.19
C ASP A 125 7.96 8.16 -0.96
N GLN A 126 7.27 7.03 -1.13
CA GLN A 126 6.77 6.21 -0.01
C GLN A 126 7.92 5.50 0.71
N TYR A 127 8.95 5.06 -0.02
CA TYR A 127 10.17 4.52 0.57
C TYR A 127 10.92 5.60 1.35
N GLN A 128 11.04 6.82 0.81
CA GLN A 128 11.64 7.94 1.52
C GLN A 128 10.78 8.38 2.72
N ALA A 129 9.46 8.38 2.59
CA ALA A 129 8.54 8.65 3.71
C ALA A 129 8.61 7.55 4.77
N LEU A 130 8.77 6.29 4.38
CA LEU A 130 8.96 5.15 5.28
C LEU A 130 10.36 5.22 5.93
N LEU A 131 11.41 5.55 5.18
CA LEU A 131 12.75 5.81 5.70
C LEU A 131 12.76 6.99 6.66
N THR A 132 12.06 8.08 6.35
CA THR A 132 11.91 9.23 7.25
C THR A 132 11.17 8.82 8.51
N ARG A 133 10.07 8.08 8.42
CA ARG A 133 9.35 7.52 9.59
C ARG A 133 10.17 6.50 10.37
N TYR A 134 11.02 5.75 9.69
CA TYR A 134 11.91 4.76 10.30
C TYR A 134 13.08 5.46 11.01
N ASN A 135 13.58 6.56 10.43
CA ASN A 135 14.62 7.39 11.01
C ASN A 135 14.08 8.35 12.07
N ASP A 136 12.85 8.84 11.92
CA ASP A 136 12.11 9.66 12.90
C ASP A 136 11.44 8.81 14.00
N ALA A 137 11.30 7.49 13.79
CA ALA A 137 10.96 6.59 14.87
C ALA A 137 12.16 6.57 15.85
N SER A 138 12.12 7.51 16.78
CA SER A 138 13.10 7.73 17.86
C SER A 138 13.52 6.43 18.60
N GLY A 139 12.70 5.37 18.50
CA GLY A 139 13.02 4.05 19.03
C GLY A 139 14.14 3.31 18.29
N ILE A 140 14.36 3.50 17.00
CA ILE A 140 15.43 2.79 16.27
C ILE A 140 16.74 3.54 16.34
N GLN A 141 16.71 4.87 16.29
CA GLN A 141 17.90 5.67 16.62
C GLN A 141 18.33 5.39 18.07
N GLU A 142 17.39 5.25 18.98
CA GLU A 142 17.67 4.88 20.38
C GLU A 142 18.27 3.47 20.48
N ILE A 143 17.77 2.49 19.71
CA ILE A 143 18.35 1.13 19.66
C ILE A 143 19.76 1.14 19.05
N VAL A 144 20.01 1.90 17.99
CA VAL A 144 21.33 2.00 17.36
C VAL A 144 22.30 2.75 18.28
N VAL A 145 21.89 3.84 18.92
CA VAL A 145 22.70 4.56 19.89
C VAL A 145 22.97 3.70 21.13
N ASN A 146 21.99 2.96 21.61
CA ASN A 146 22.16 2.03 22.72
C ASN A 146 23.08 0.86 22.34
N ALA A 147 22.97 0.29 21.15
CA ALA A 147 23.87 -0.75 20.67
C ALA A 147 25.32 -0.26 20.60
N ALA A 148 25.55 0.91 20.03
CA ALA A 148 26.88 1.53 20.01
C ALA A 148 27.42 1.84 21.41
N THR A 149 26.55 2.23 22.34
CA THR A 149 26.89 2.45 23.74
C THR A 149 27.24 1.14 24.43
N TYR A 150 26.50 0.06 24.19
CA TYR A 150 26.79 -1.28 24.74
C TYR A 150 28.10 -1.85 24.17
N GLU A 151 28.40 -1.65 22.87
CA GLU A 151 29.71 -2.01 22.30
C GLU A 151 30.86 -1.23 22.94
N GLY A 152 30.69 0.07 23.11
CA GLY A 152 31.67 0.91 23.79
C GLY A 152 31.91 0.46 25.23
N ASN A 153 30.86 0.16 25.98
CA ASN A 153 30.94 -0.33 27.35
C ASN A 153 31.59 -1.74 27.43
N ALA A 154 31.22 -2.64 26.50
CA ALA A 154 31.84 -3.98 26.43
C ALA A 154 33.35 -3.90 26.16
N SER A 155 33.78 -3.00 25.26
CA SER A 155 35.18 -2.73 24.96
C SER A 155 35.92 -2.15 26.19
N ALA A 156 35.29 -1.24 26.93
CA ALA A 156 35.84 -0.67 28.16
C ALA A 156 36.00 -1.75 29.25
N TYR A 157 34.99 -2.59 29.46
CA TYR A 157 35.07 -3.71 30.42
C TYR A 157 36.11 -4.75 30.02
N ALA A 158 36.27 -5.05 28.75
CA ALA A 158 37.33 -5.94 28.25
C ALA A 158 38.74 -5.37 28.54
N THR A 159 38.89 -4.06 28.37
CA THR A 159 40.13 -3.34 28.66
C THR A 159 40.45 -3.36 30.15
N GLU A 160 39.47 -3.09 31.03
CA GLU A 160 39.65 -3.14 32.47
C GLU A 160 39.93 -4.57 32.97
N ALA A 161 39.25 -5.57 32.41
CA ALA A 161 39.54 -6.98 32.71
C ALA A 161 40.98 -7.38 32.31
N SER A 162 41.46 -6.91 31.18
CA SER A 162 42.86 -7.13 30.73
C SER A 162 43.85 -6.45 31.65
N LYS A 163 43.60 -5.23 32.12
CA LYS A 163 44.44 -4.55 33.12
C LYS A 163 44.47 -5.28 34.44
N ALA A 164 43.32 -5.75 34.93
CA ALA A 164 43.21 -6.52 36.13
C ALA A 164 43.99 -7.86 36.04
N ALA A 165 43.86 -8.57 34.92
CA ALA A 165 44.60 -9.81 34.69
C ALA A 165 46.12 -9.56 34.65
N SER A 166 46.56 -8.47 34.03
CA SER A 166 47.98 -8.08 33.99
C SER A 166 48.51 -7.72 35.41
N ALA A 167 47.69 -7.05 36.20
CA ALA A 167 48.06 -6.72 37.59
C ALA A 167 48.19 -7.98 38.46
N VAL A 168 47.30 -8.96 38.31
CA VAL A 168 47.38 -10.25 39.01
C VAL A 168 48.61 -11.04 38.55
N ALA A 169 48.91 -11.08 37.25
CA ALA A 169 50.12 -11.74 36.76
C ALA A 169 51.40 -11.13 37.30
N ASN A 170 51.48 -9.81 37.37
CA ASN A 170 52.61 -9.09 37.96
C ASN A 170 52.74 -9.34 39.46
N PHE A 171 51.62 -9.41 40.21
CA PHE A 171 51.62 -9.72 41.62
C PHE A 171 52.13 -11.14 41.90
N THR A 172 51.68 -12.13 41.13
CA THR A 172 52.15 -13.53 41.25
C THR A 172 53.62 -13.66 40.88
N THR A 173 54.10 -12.97 39.86
CA THR A 173 55.51 -12.99 39.47
C THR A 173 56.39 -12.37 40.54
N ASN A 174 55.99 -11.25 41.15
CA ASN A 174 56.70 -10.60 42.24
C ASN A 174 56.74 -11.47 43.51
N GLN A 175 55.63 -12.16 43.82
CA GLN A 175 55.61 -13.10 44.96
C GLN A 175 56.56 -14.29 44.76
N LEU A 176 56.61 -14.87 43.58
CA LEU A 176 57.52 -15.94 43.21
C LEU A 176 58.96 -15.50 43.31
N MET A 177 59.32 -14.29 42.90
CA MET A 177 60.70 -13.73 43.06
C MET A 177 61.07 -13.50 44.54
N MET A 178 60.10 -13.10 45.39
CA MET A 178 60.37 -12.92 46.85
C MET A 178 60.54 -14.25 47.62
N MET A 179 59.97 -15.34 47.10
CA MET A 179 60.06 -16.67 47.67
C MET A 179 61.32 -17.44 47.25
N GLY A 180 62.12 -16.87 46.36
CA GLY A 180 63.44 -17.44 45.99
C GLY A 180 63.40 -18.70 45.17
N VAL A 181 62.34 -18.86 44.34
CA VAL A 181 62.21 -19.96 43.37
C VAL A 181 62.53 -19.47 42.01
#